data_e42241372b9bf8f77addb63a0569ac8f
#
_entry.id   e42241372b9bf8f77addb63a0569ac8f
#
_cell.length_a   1.000
_cell.length_b   1.000
_cell.length_c   1.000
_cell.angle_alpha   90.00
_cell.angle_beta   90.00
_cell.angle_gamma   90.00
#
_symmetry.space_group_name_H-M   'P 1'
#
loop_
_entity.id
_entity.type
_entity.pdbx_description
1 polymer ?
#
loop_
_entity_poly.entity_id
_entity_poly.type
_entity_poly.pdbx_seq_one_letter_code
_entity_poly.pdbx_strand_id
1 'polypeptide(L)'
;SRRRLLLGFGIGATALAAGCTSGSRARIASVAPYPAPQGGAPARYRAMYDAVVDEGYRIPAIDLSRVDPIYYRQEVADPTGEKPGTVVVDTANKFAYVVEPGGRAMRYGVGVGREGFGWSGRAKIQWKKKWPTWTPPKEMIARKPELAQYADGMEPGIDNPLGARALYLFQNGKDTLYRLHGSPEYWTIGTSGSSGCIRFMNQDIIDLYDRVPSGSPVLVRQGGLVA
;
A
#
# COMPACT_ATOMS: atom_id res chain seq x y z
N SER A 1 -46.33 65.41 -46.32
CA SER A 1 -47.68 65.21 -45.76
C SER A 1 -47.81 63.79 -45.14
N ARG A 2 -48.23 63.75 -43.90
CA ARG A 2 -48.80 62.63 -43.12
C ARG A 2 -47.84 61.67 -42.40
N ARG A 3 -47.75 61.94 -41.12
CA ARG A 3 -47.46 61.05 -39.99
C ARG A 3 -48.28 59.76 -40.06
N ARG A 4 -47.66 58.60 -39.71
CA ARG A 4 -48.34 57.54 -38.97
C ARG A 4 -47.36 56.84 -38.04
N LEU A 5 -47.68 56.91 -36.78
CA LEU A 5 -47.20 56.14 -35.66
C LEU A 5 -47.64 54.69 -35.85
N LEU A 6 -46.77 53.72 -35.60
CA LEU A 6 -47.16 52.34 -35.28
C LEU A 6 -46.32 51.82 -34.13
N LEU A 7 -47.08 51.51 -33.06
CA LEU A 7 -46.57 50.78 -31.88
C LEU A 7 -46.14 49.36 -32.28
N GLY A 8 -44.96 48.98 -31.89
CA GLY A 8 -44.51 47.63 -32.01
C GLY A 8 -44.61 46.90 -30.65
N PHE A 9 -45.36 45.81 -30.66
CA PHE A 9 -45.50 44.88 -29.55
C PHE A 9 -44.21 44.11 -29.31
N GLY A 10 -43.67 44.13 -28.09
CA GLY A 10 -42.56 43.28 -27.67
C GLY A 10 -43.05 41.88 -27.34
N ILE A 11 -42.49 40.88 -28.02
CA ILE A 11 -42.66 39.47 -27.70
C ILE A 11 -41.49 39.09 -26.78
N GLY A 12 -41.80 38.82 -25.52
CA GLY A 12 -40.84 38.31 -24.56
C GLY A 12 -40.50 36.83 -24.85
N ALA A 13 -39.27 36.56 -25.21
CA ALA A 13 -38.75 35.20 -25.29
C ALA A 13 -38.29 34.76 -23.89
N THR A 14 -39.04 33.89 -23.24
CA THR A 14 -38.62 33.17 -22.03
C THR A 14 -37.58 32.13 -22.41
N ALA A 15 -36.30 32.39 -22.10
CA ALA A 15 -35.23 31.40 -22.18
C ALA A 15 -35.37 30.44 -21.00
N LEU A 16 -35.74 29.20 -21.29
CA LEU A 16 -35.62 28.06 -20.35
C LEU A 16 -34.15 27.75 -20.17
N ALA A 17 -33.58 28.17 -19.04
CA ALA A 17 -32.24 27.74 -18.62
C ALA A 17 -32.32 26.27 -18.21
N ALA A 18 -31.83 25.38 -19.09
CA ALA A 18 -31.54 23.99 -18.74
C ALA A 18 -30.38 23.96 -17.73
N GLY A 19 -30.72 23.77 -16.46
CA GLY A 19 -29.72 23.55 -15.40
C GLY A 19 -28.97 22.25 -15.61
N CYS A 20 -27.78 22.34 -16.14
CA CYS A 20 -26.82 21.24 -16.03
C CYS A 20 -26.43 21.09 -14.56
N THR A 21 -26.96 20.08 -13.88
CA THR A 21 -26.48 19.66 -12.59
C THR A 21 -25.08 19.07 -12.81
N SER A 22 -24.04 19.90 -12.71
CA SER A 22 -22.68 19.45 -12.57
C SER A 22 -22.58 18.71 -11.24
N GLY A 23 -22.59 17.37 -11.31
CA GLY A 23 -22.28 16.53 -10.17
C GLY A 23 -20.93 16.96 -9.60
N SER A 24 -20.96 17.48 -8.38
CA SER A 24 -19.76 17.80 -7.62
C SER A 24 -18.98 16.51 -7.42
N ARG A 25 -18.00 16.24 -8.30
CA ARG A 25 -16.95 15.27 -7.99
C ARG A 25 -16.25 15.81 -6.76
N ALA A 26 -16.47 15.16 -5.62
CA ALA A 26 -15.71 15.44 -4.42
C ALA A 26 -14.22 15.30 -4.79
N ARG A 27 -13.51 16.42 -4.82
CA ARG A 27 -12.05 16.42 -4.93
C ARG A 27 -11.57 15.74 -3.66
N ILE A 28 -11.03 14.53 -3.81
CA ILE A 28 -10.27 13.88 -2.73
C ILE A 28 -9.13 14.85 -2.48
N ALA A 29 -9.14 15.47 -1.30
CA ALA A 29 -8.06 16.37 -0.89
C ALA A 29 -6.75 15.62 -1.04
N SER A 30 -5.85 16.14 -1.85
CA SER A 30 -4.48 15.64 -1.91
C SER A 30 -3.97 15.60 -0.48
N VAL A 31 -3.59 14.43 0.01
CA VAL A 31 -2.97 14.31 1.33
C VAL A 31 -1.73 15.18 1.29
N ALA A 32 -1.80 16.34 1.92
CA ALA A 32 -0.65 17.23 2.02
C ALA A 32 0.54 16.43 2.57
N PRO A 33 1.75 16.60 2.00
CA PRO A 33 2.93 15.95 2.54
C PRO A 33 3.02 16.27 4.03
N TYR A 34 3.09 15.23 4.85
CA TYR A 34 3.24 15.41 6.30
C TYR A 34 4.57 16.16 6.52
N PRO A 35 4.60 17.34 7.14
CA PRO A 35 5.85 18.04 7.36
C PRO A 35 6.78 17.12 8.16
N ALA A 36 8.02 16.96 7.69
CA ALA A 36 9.03 16.19 8.39
C ALA A 36 9.15 16.74 9.82
N PRO A 37 9.10 15.89 10.87
CA PRO A 37 9.18 16.36 12.24
C PRO A 37 10.53 17.04 12.46
N GLN A 38 10.53 18.34 12.71
CA GLN A 38 11.70 19.03 13.23
C GLN A 38 11.86 18.60 14.69
N GLY A 39 12.93 17.85 15.00
CA GLY A 39 13.22 17.41 16.38
C GLY A 39 13.01 15.91 16.65
N GLY A 40 13.08 15.05 15.65
CA GLY A 40 12.96 13.59 15.80
C GLY A 40 11.50 13.08 15.67
N ALA A 41 11.34 11.77 15.50
CA ALA A 41 10.02 11.17 15.32
C ALA A 41 9.14 11.37 16.57
N PRO A 42 7.81 11.68 16.40
CA PRO A 42 6.88 11.77 17.52
C PRO A 42 6.89 10.51 18.42
N ALA A 43 6.63 10.68 19.71
CA ALA A 43 6.70 9.59 20.70
C ALA A 43 5.86 8.36 20.31
N ARG A 44 4.68 8.57 19.70
CA ARG A 44 3.83 7.49 19.21
C ARG A 44 4.52 6.58 18.17
N TYR A 45 5.32 7.16 17.27
CA TYR A 45 6.03 6.38 16.26
C TYR A 45 7.27 5.70 16.86
N ARG A 46 7.96 6.33 17.80
CA ARG A 46 9.05 5.66 18.53
C ARG A 46 8.54 4.41 19.25
N ALA A 47 7.41 4.52 19.93
CA ALA A 47 6.78 3.36 20.59
C ALA A 47 6.29 2.30 19.59
N MET A 48 5.72 2.72 18.44
CA MET A 48 5.21 1.82 17.40
C MET A 48 6.32 0.99 16.75
N TYR A 49 7.51 1.56 16.62
CA TYR A 49 8.66 0.98 15.92
C TYR A 49 9.81 0.62 16.86
N ASP A 50 9.54 0.53 18.16
CA ASP A 50 10.50 0.07 19.15
C ASP A 50 10.85 -1.42 18.94
N ALA A 51 11.88 -1.88 19.63
CA ALA A 51 12.26 -3.28 19.65
C ALA A 51 11.12 -4.14 20.22
N VAL A 52 10.86 -5.27 19.60
CA VAL A 52 9.81 -6.19 20.03
C VAL A 52 10.34 -7.62 20.04
N VAL A 53 9.90 -8.42 21.01
CA VAL A 53 10.12 -9.88 21.02
C VAL A 53 8.85 -10.54 20.49
N ASP A 54 8.98 -11.32 19.41
CA ASP A 54 7.89 -12.00 18.74
C ASP A 54 8.29 -13.47 18.48
N GLU A 55 7.53 -14.42 18.99
CA GLU A 55 7.78 -15.87 18.85
C GLU A 55 9.25 -16.28 19.23
N GLY A 56 9.86 -15.59 20.20
CA GLY A 56 11.22 -15.83 20.63
C GLY A 56 12.31 -15.07 19.86
N TYR A 57 11.99 -14.41 18.77
CA TYR A 57 12.92 -13.58 17.99
C TYR A 57 12.88 -12.12 18.47
N ARG A 58 14.04 -11.53 18.70
CA ARG A 58 14.15 -10.11 19.04
C ARG A 58 14.31 -9.28 17.77
N ILE A 59 13.22 -8.62 17.37
CA ILE A 59 13.22 -7.64 16.27
C ILE A 59 13.79 -6.32 16.81
N PRO A 60 14.84 -5.76 16.22
CA PRO A 60 15.40 -4.48 16.68
C PRO A 60 14.44 -3.33 16.41
N ALA A 61 14.61 -2.22 17.16
CA ALA A 61 13.93 -0.97 16.87
C ALA A 61 14.32 -0.46 15.47
N ILE A 62 13.37 0.18 14.81
CA ILE A 62 13.61 0.87 13.53
C ILE A 62 14.34 2.19 13.80
N ASP A 63 15.46 2.42 13.13
CA ASP A 63 16.05 3.76 13.07
C ASP A 63 15.19 4.65 12.17
N LEU A 64 14.31 5.41 12.80
CA LEU A 64 13.34 6.26 12.12
C LEU A 64 13.98 7.40 11.32
N SER A 65 15.26 7.71 11.54
CA SER A 65 15.99 8.68 10.72
C SER A 65 16.28 8.20 9.31
N ARG A 66 16.20 6.88 9.08
CA ARG A 66 16.45 6.20 7.79
C ARG A 66 15.19 5.91 6.99
N VAL A 67 14.01 6.27 7.51
CA VAL A 67 12.72 6.05 6.85
C VAL A 67 11.98 7.38 6.78
N ASP A 68 11.57 7.79 5.58
CA ASP A 68 10.77 9.00 5.43
C ASP A 68 9.47 8.86 6.23
N PRO A 69 9.13 9.85 7.10
CA PRO A 69 7.92 9.83 7.93
C PRO A 69 6.61 9.60 7.17
N ILE A 70 6.56 9.88 5.87
CA ILE A 70 5.39 9.60 5.03
C ILE A 70 5.05 8.10 4.99
N TYR A 71 6.05 7.22 5.17
CA TYR A 71 5.91 5.76 5.15
C TYR A 71 5.62 5.14 6.51
N TYR A 72 5.51 5.93 7.58
CA TYR A 72 5.11 5.38 8.87
C TYR A 72 3.65 4.95 8.83
N ARG A 73 3.35 3.84 9.49
CA ARG A 73 1.99 3.32 9.60
C ARG A 73 1.07 4.34 10.25
N GLN A 74 -0.09 4.59 9.61
CA GLN A 74 -1.08 5.51 10.13
C GLN A 74 -2.47 5.24 9.56
N GLU A 75 -3.49 5.56 10.35
CA GLU A 75 -4.86 5.59 9.88
C GLU A 75 -5.07 6.82 8.98
N VAL A 76 -5.76 6.61 7.85
CA VAL A 76 -6.09 7.65 6.85
C VAL A 76 -7.53 7.50 6.37
N ALA A 77 -8.08 8.53 5.75
CA ALA A 77 -9.29 8.35 4.93
C ALA A 77 -8.98 7.35 3.82
N ASP A 78 -9.91 6.43 3.53
CA ASP A 78 -9.70 5.41 2.50
C ASP A 78 -9.64 6.04 1.10
N PRO A 79 -8.49 6.00 0.40
CA PRO A 79 -8.38 6.51 -0.97
C PRO A 79 -8.69 5.45 -2.01
N THR A 80 -8.98 4.21 -1.61
CA THR A 80 -8.99 3.05 -2.51
C THR A 80 -10.35 2.79 -3.13
N GLY A 81 -11.43 3.11 -2.40
CA GLY A 81 -12.81 2.80 -2.76
C GLY A 81 -13.15 1.30 -2.75
N GLU A 82 -12.28 0.46 -2.20
CA GLU A 82 -12.51 -0.98 -2.06
C GLU A 82 -13.34 -1.30 -0.82
N LYS A 83 -13.86 -2.52 -0.73
CA LYS A 83 -14.66 -2.97 0.42
C LYS A 83 -13.80 -3.16 1.66
N PRO A 84 -14.33 -2.90 2.87
CA PRO A 84 -13.64 -3.22 4.12
C PRO A 84 -13.12 -4.66 4.15
N GLY A 85 -11.92 -4.84 4.72
CA GLY A 85 -11.19 -6.11 4.74
C GLY A 85 -10.33 -6.39 3.50
N THR A 86 -10.38 -5.52 2.48
CA THR A 86 -9.49 -5.61 1.31
C THR A 86 -8.12 -5.01 1.63
N VAL A 87 -7.07 -5.70 1.21
CA VAL A 87 -5.71 -5.14 1.18
C VAL A 87 -5.46 -4.55 -0.20
N VAL A 88 -5.14 -3.27 -0.28
CA VAL A 88 -4.80 -2.61 -1.55
C VAL A 88 -3.33 -2.20 -1.52
N VAL A 89 -2.57 -2.62 -2.52
CA VAL A 89 -1.17 -2.21 -2.70
C VAL A 89 -1.09 -1.24 -3.88
N ASP A 90 -0.67 -0.02 -3.59
CA ASP A 90 -0.35 1.04 -4.56
C ASP A 90 1.17 1.05 -4.77
N THR A 91 1.61 0.37 -5.81
CA THR A 91 3.05 0.24 -6.06
C THR A 91 3.69 1.54 -6.56
N ALA A 92 2.92 2.42 -7.19
CA ALA A 92 3.42 3.71 -7.66
C ALA A 92 3.79 4.63 -6.49
N ASN A 93 2.91 4.71 -5.48
CA ASN A 93 3.11 5.56 -4.31
C ASN A 93 3.83 4.85 -3.15
N LYS A 94 4.12 3.55 -3.27
CA LYS A 94 4.80 2.74 -2.25
C LYS A 94 3.99 2.63 -0.95
N PHE A 95 2.69 2.44 -1.07
CA PHE A 95 1.79 2.24 0.06
C PHE A 95 1.00 0.93 -0.05
N ALA A 96 0.67 0.36 1.10
CA ALA A 96 -0.38 -0.63 1.23
C ALA A 96 -1.45 -0.11 2.17
N TYR A 97 -2.69 -0.50 1.92
CA TYR A 97 -3.87 -0.09 2.70
C TYR A 97 -4.63 -1.34 3.14
N VAL A 98 -5.02 -1.40 4.39
CA VAL A 98 -6.09 -2.29 4.86
C VAL A 98 -7.34 -1.45 4.98
N VAL A 99 -8.31 -1.69 4.12
CA VAL A 99 -9.57 -0.93 4.13
C VAL A 99 -10.39 -1.31 5.34
N GLU A 100 -10.84 -0.30 6.09
CA GLU A 100 -11.61 -0.43 7.30
C GLU A 100 -13.04 0.12 7.12
N PRO A 101 -14.00 -0.24 7.98
CA PRO A 101 -15.32 0.37 7.97
C PRO A 101 -15.26 1.88 8.19
N GLY A 102 -16.30 2.60 7.71
CA GLY A 102 -16.43 4.04 7.94
C GLY A 102 -15.55 4.92 7.05
N GLY A 103 -15.11 4.41 5.89
CA GLY A 103 -14.33 5.19 4.93
C GLY A 103 -12.90 5.46 5.39
N ARG A 104 -12.33 4.57 6.20
CA ARG A 104 -10.97 4.65 6.72
C ARG A 104 -10.12 3.50 6.21
N ALA A 105 -8.81 3.66 6.29
CA ALA A 105 -7.86 2.60 6.01
C ALA A 105 -6.63 2.74 6.90
N MET A 106 -6.06 1.61 7.32
CA MET A 106 -4.71 1.59 7.85
C MET A 106 -3.71 1.58 6.70
N ARG A 107 -2.89 2.62 6.62
CA ARG A 107 -1.86 2.77 5.59
C ARG A 107 -0.49 2.38 6.10
N TYR A 108 0.27 1.65 5.30
CA TYR A 108 1.65 1.20 5.55
C TYR A 108 2.55 1.67 4.41
N GLY A 109 3.78 2.08 4.72
CA GLY A 109 4.83 2.23 3.72
C GLY A 109 5.36 0.87 3.28
N VAL A 110 5.62 0.71 1.99
CA VAL A 110 6.14 -0.54 1.43
C VAL A 110 7.33 -0.33 0.50
N GLY A 111 8.20 -1.34 0.41
CA GLY A 111 9.16 -1.49 -0.67
C GLY A 111 8.57 -2.41 -1.74
N VAL A 112 8.79 -2.08 -3.01
CA VAL A 112 8.21 -2.83 -4.13
C VAL A 112 9.28 -3.37 -5.08
N GLY A 113 8.88 -4.27 -6.00
CA GLY A 113 9.74 -4.75 -7.07
C GLY A 113 10.19 -3.63 -8.01
N ARG A 114 11.33 -3.87 -8.71
CA ARG A 114 11.74 -3.00 -9.81
C ARG A 114 10.68 -3.00 -10.90
N GLU A 115 10.63 -1.94 -11.71
CA GLU A 115 9.79 -1.89 -12.90
C GLU A 115 9.98 -3.14 -13.77
N GLY A 116 8.88 -3.73 -14.24
CA GLY A 116 8.88 -4.96 -15.04
C GLY A 116 8.92 -6.26 -14.23
N PHE A 117 9.14 -6.22 -12.92
CA PHE A 117 9.12 -7.39 -12.04
C PHE A 117 7.88 -7.46 -11.14
N GLY A 118 6.95 -6.53 -11.29
CA GLY A 118 5.77 -6.44 -10.44
C GLY A 118 4.57 -7.18 -11.06
N TRP A 119 3.98 -8.10 -10.30
CA TRP A 119 2.64 -8.61 -10.61
C TRP A 119 1.59 -7.58 -10.18
N SER A 120 0.50 -7.48 -10.93
CA SER A 120 -0.67 -6.69 -10.57
C SER A 120 -1.95 -7.46 -10.82
N GLY A 121 -3.01 -7.05 -10.13
CA GLY A 121 -4.31 -7.69 -10.26
C GLY A 121 -4.96 -8.01 -8.92
N ARG A 122 -6.03 -8.81 -8.98
CA ARG A 122 -6.77 -9.27 -7.80
C ARG A 122 -6.31 -10.66 -7.39
N ALA A 123 -6.08 -10.85 -6.12
CA ALA A 123 -5.70 -12.11 -5.49
C ALA A 123 -6.43 -12.31 -4.18
N LYS A 124 -6.15 -13.43 -3.52
CA LYS A 124 -6.53 -13.68 -2.13
C LYS A 124 -5.31 -14.08 -1.33
N ILE A 125 -5.30 -13.75 -0.05
CA ILE A 125 -4.35 -14.30 0.90
C ILE A 125 -4.75 -15.75 1.14
N GLN A 126 -4.04 -16.70 0.55
CA GLN A 126 -4.40 -18.12 0.66
C GLN A 126 -4.01 -18.68 2.03
N TRP A 127 -2.79 -18.37 2.46
CA TRP A 127 -2.28 -18.68 3.79
C TRP A 127 -1.31 -17.63 4.28
N LYS A 128 -0.99 -17.73 5.57
CA LYS A 128 -0.09 -16.83 6.26
C LYS A 128 0.91 -17.65 7.07
N LYS A 129 2.15 -17.20 7.17
CA LYS A 129 3.18 -17.82 8.01
C LYS A 129 3.83 -16.80 8.92
N LYS A 130 4.02 -17.19 10.17
CA LYS A 130 4.91 -16.52 11.11
C LYS A 130 6.30 -17.09 10.90
N TRP A 131 7.32 -16.25 10.90
CA TRP A 131 8.72 -16.61 10.76
C TRP A 131 8.95 -17.70 9.69
N PRO A 132 8.71 -17.36 8.41
CA PRO A 132 8.77 -18.34 7.33
C PRO A 132 10.21 -18.72 7.00
N THR A 133 10.43 -19.95 6.56
CA THR A 133 11.63 -20.35 5.82
C THR A 133 11.65 -19.64 4.47
N TRP A 134 12.80 -19.16 4.03
CA TRP A 134 12.96 -18.52 2.73
C TRP A 134 13.81 -19.39 1.81
N THR A 135 13.31 -19.68 0.61
CA THR A 135 14.05 -20.36 -0.44
C THR A 135 14.23 -19.40 -1.61
N PRO A 136 15.47 -19.08 -2.01
CA PRO A 136 15.72 -18.22 -3.15
C PRO A 136 15.23 -18.86 -4.44
N PRO A 137 14.55 -18.12 -5.34
CA PRO A 137 14.23 -18.60 -6.68
C PRO A 137 15.51 -18.97 -7.46
N LYS A 138 15.44 -19.98 -8.33
CA LYS A 138 16.59 -20.44 -9.13
C LYS A 138 17.24 -19.30 -9.93
N GLU A 139 16.44 -18.41 -10.50
CA GLU A 139 16.89 -17.24 -11.24
C GLU A 139 17.63 -16.24 -10.34
N MET A 140 17.31 -16.22 -9.06
CA MET A 140 18.02 -15.39 -8.09
C MET A 140 19.37 -15.98 -7.75
N ILE A 141 19.45 -17.30 -7.57
CA ILE A 141 20.74 -18.03 -7.37
C ILE A 141 21.64 -17.84 -8.59
N ALA A 142 21.08 -17.93 -9.81
CA ALA A 142 21.85 -17.70 -11.03
C ALA A 142 22.49 -16.30 -11.12
N ARG A 143 21.80 -15.27 -10.56
CA ARG A 143 22.32 -13.89 -10.49
C ARG A 143 23.22 -13.63 -9.28
N LYS A 144 23.06 -14.41 -8.22
CA LYS A 144 23.76 -14.30 -6.93
C LYS A 144 24.15 -15.70 -6.45
N PRO A 145 25.27 -16.26 -6.97
CA PRO A 145 25.66 -17.63 -6.66
C PRO A 145 25.89 -17.90 -5.16
N GLU A 146 26.20 -16.88 -4.37
CA GLU A 146 26.33 -16.96 -2.91
C GLU A 146 25.04 -17.41 -2.22
N LEU A 147 23.89 -17.29 -2.88
CA LEU A 147 22.61 -17.75 -2.35
C LEU A 147 22.37 -19.25 -2.53
N ALA A 148 23.26 -19.96 -3.24
CA ALA A 148 23.15 -21.41 -3.44
C ALA A 148 23.15 -22.19 -2.11
N GLN A 149 23.82 -21.67 -1.07
CA GLN A 149 23.82 -22.26 0.27
C GLN A 149 22.40 -22.32 0.90
N TYR A 150 21.44 -21.53 0.39
CA TYR A 150 20.04 -21.50 0.85
C TYR A 150 19.08 -22.19 -0.14
N ALA A 151 19.59 -22.98 -1.09
CA ALA A 151 18.76 -23.67 -2.08
C ALA A 151 17.70 -24.59 -1.44
N ASP A 152 18.03 -25.18 -0.29
CA ASP A 152 17.12 -26.03 0.49
C ASP A 152 16.31 -25.26 1.55
N GLY A 153 16.51 -23.95 1.65
CA GLY A 153 15.82 -23.04 2.56
C GLY A 153 16.74 -22.39 3.58
N MET A 154 16.52 -21.10 3.79
CA MET A 154 17.08 -20.35 4.91
C MET A 154 16.10 -20.41 6.09
N GLU A 155 16.59 -20.87 7.23
CA GLU A 155 15.80 -20.98 8.44
C GLU A 155 15.18 -19.63 8.88
N PRO A 156 14.07 -19.66 9.63
CA PRO A 156 13.50 -18.46 10.25
C PRO A 156 14.52 -17.69 11.07
N GLY A 157 14.47 -16.36 11.00
CA GLY A 157 15.39 -15.52 11.77
C GLY A 157 15.27 -14.06 11.40
N ILE A 158 15.93 -13.21 12.19
CA ILE A 158 15.91 -11.75 11.99
C ILE A 158 16.59 -11.32 10.69
N ASP A 159 17.50 -12.13 10.15
CA ASP A 159 18.23 -11.89 8.90
C ASP A 159 17.54 -12.53 7.69
N ASN A 160 16.46 -13.30 7.91
CA ASN A 160 15.72 -13.95 6.83
C ASN A 160 15.02 -12.88 5.97
N PRO A 161 15.18 -12.89 4.64
CA PRO A 161 14.61 -11.88 3.74
C PRO A 161 13.08 -11.73 3.81
N LEU A 162 12.34 -12.75 4.26
CA LEU A 162 10.90 -12.68 4.44
C LEU A 162 10.49 -12.07 5.79
N GLY A 163 11.43 -11.84 6.69
CA GLY A 163 11.18 -11.23 7.99
C GLY A 163 10.21 -12.03 8.87
N ALA A 164 9.51 -11.32 9.75
CA ALA A 164 8.68 -11.90 10.78
C ALA A 164 7.40 -12.59 10.26
N ARG A 165 6.88 -12.20 9.11
CA ARG A 165 5.61 -12.70 8.53
C ARG A 165 5.68 -12.76 7.01
N ALA A 166 4.94 -13.74 6.42
CA ALA A 166 4.65 -13.77 5.00
C ALA A 166 3.18 -14.15 4.75
N LEU A 167 2.53 -13.39 3.86
CA LEU A 167 1.18 -13.62 3.38
C LEU A 167 1.26 -13.99 1.89
N TYR A 168 0.74 -15.17 1.54
CA TYR A 168 0.90 -15.79 0.23
C TYR A 168 -0.30 -15.47 -0.65
N LEU A 169 -0.06 -14.87 -1.81
CA LEU A 169 -1.09 -14.39 -2.71
C LEU A 169 -1.40 -15.44 -3.79
N PHE A 170 -2.68 -15.80 -3.91
CA PHE A 170 -3.17 -16.75 -4.90
C PHE A 170 -4.22 -16.10 -5.79
N GLN A 171 -4.16 -16.38 -7.08
CA GLN A 171 -5.14 -15.97 -8.06
C GLN A 171 -5.72 -17.20 -8.75
N ASN A 172 -7.04 -17.36 -8.75
CA ASN A 172 -7.74 -18.51 -9.37
C ASN A 172 -7.19 -19.86 -8.91
N GLY A 173 -6.88 -19.99 -7.61
CA GLY A 173 -6.32 -21.20 -7.01
C GLY A 173 -4.85 -21.48 -7.31
N LYS A 174 -4.17 -20.61 -8.05
CA LYS A 174 -2.75 -20.72 -8.38
C LYS A 174 -1.92 -19.73 -7.57
N ASP A 175 -0.74 -20.19 -7.10
CA ASP A 175 0.24 -19.34 -6.45
C ASP A 175 0.78 -18.31 -7.44
N THR A 176 0.65 -17.03 -7.10
CA THR A 176 1.18 -15.92 -7.92
C THR A 176 2.70 -15.78 -7.78
N LEU A 177 3.31 -16.48 -6.83
CA LEU A 177 4.68 -16.32 -6.37
C LEU A 177 4.96 -14.95 -5.71
N TYR A 178 3.92 -14.12 -5.56
CA TYR A 178 4.00 -12.84 -4.85
C TYR A 178 3.59 -12.98 -3.40
N ARG A 179 4.25 -12.21 -2.56
CA ARG A 179 4.07 -12.22 -1.11
C ARG A 179 3.99 -10.78 -0.59
N LEU A 180 3.20 -10.59 0.46
CA LEU A 180 3.37 -9.47 1.38
C LEU A 180 4.19 -9.99 2.54
N HIS A 181 5.35 -9.41 2.81
CA HIS A 181 6.26 -9.96 3.82
C HIS A 181 7.06 -8.90 4.56
N GLY A 182 7.59 -9.25 5.72
CA GLY A 182 8.53 -8.42 6.45
C GLY A 182 9.89 -8.33 5.78
N SER A 183 10.75 -7.48 6.29
CA SER A 183 12.13 -7.37 5.81
C SER A 183 13.04 -6.88 6.92
N PRO A 184 14.25 -7.45 7.07
CA PRO A 184 15.29 -6.85 7.88
C PRO A 184 15.77 -5.52 7.31
N GLU A 185 15.66 -5.31 5.99
CA GLU A 185 16.13 -4.12 5.27
C GLU A 185 15.07 -3.01 5.27
N TYR A 186 14.63 -2.57 6.46
CA TYR A 186 13.57 -1.56 6.61
C TYR A 186 13.87 -0.22 5.92
N TRP A 187 15.16 0.13 5.73
CA TRP A 187 15.58 1.35 5.03
C TRP A 187 15.27 1.33 3.53
N THR A 188 14.81 0.21 3.01
CA THR A 188 14.38 0.06 1.60
C THR A 188 12.87 0.31 1.41
N ILE A 189 12.15 0.63 2.48
CA ILE A 189 10.74 1.06 2.39
C ILE A 189 10.68 2.41 1.65
N GLY A 190 9.68 2.56 0.80
CA GLY A 190 9.57 3.71 -0.11
C GLY A 190 10.36 3.59 -1.41
N THR A 191 11.10 2.49 -1.61
CA THR A 191 11.92 2.29 -2.82
C THR A 191 11.41 1.18 -3.74
N SER A 192 11.90 1.18 -4.98
CA SER A 192 11.68 0.12 -5.97
C SER A 192 12.99 -0.67 -6.15
N GLY A 193 13.14 -1.81 -5.46
CA GLY A 193 14.40 -2.55 -5.51
C GLY A 193 14.28 -4.05 -5.22
N SER A 194 13.09 -4.56 -4.87
CA SER A 194 12.88 -5.98 -4.61
C SER A 194 12.79 -6.81 -5.90
N SER A 195 12.84 -8.13 -5.74
CA SER A 195 12.66 -9.09 -6.85
C SER A 195 11.19 -9.29 -7.25
N GLY A 196 10.27 -8.42 -6.77
CA GLY A 196 8.85 -8.47 -7.12
C GLY A 196 7.92 -8.42 -5.90
N CYS A 197 8.24 -9.07 -4.80
CA CYS A 197 7.42 -9.09 -3.59
C CYS A 197 7.33 -7.73 -2.90
N ILE A 198 6.27 -7.55 -2.12
CA ILE A 198 5.96 -6.32 -1.39
C ILE A 198 6.55 -6.44 0.02
N ARG A 199 7.53 -5.58 0.32
CA ARG A 199 8.25 -5.57 1.60
C ARG A 199 7.64 -4.56 2.56
N PHE A 200 7.55 -4.96 3.83
CA PHE A 200 7.11 -4.13 4.95
C PHE A 200 8.21 -4.08 6.02
N MET A 201 8.18 -3.07 6.86
CA MET A 201 8.89 -3.14 8.14
C MET A 201 8.36 -4.32 8.95
N ASN A 202 9.19 -4.98 9.76
CA ASN A 202 8.76 -6.16 10.54
C ASN A 202 7.62 -5.82 11.50
N GLN A 203 7.66 -4.68 12.17
CA GLN A 203 6.59 -4.22 13.05
C GLN A 203 5.27 -3.99 12.29
N ASP A 204 5.35 -3.56 11.03
CA ASP A 204 4.17 -3.30 10.19
C ASP A 204 3.56 -4.58 9.63
N ILE A 205 4.38 -5.54 9.20
CA ILE A 205 3.83 -6.80 8.69
C ILE A 205 3.21 -7.64 9.82
N ILE A 206 3.68 -7.52 11.06
CA ILE A 206 3.05 -8.14 12.22
C ILE A 206 1.66 -7.56 12.42
N ASP A 207 1.52 -6.23 12.45
CA ASP A 207 0.22 -5.56 12.57
C ASP A 207 -0.73 -5.90 11.43
N LEU A 208 -0.27 -5.89 10.17
CA LEU A 208 -1.08 -6.28 9.02
C LEU A 208 -1.51 -7.74 9.10
N TYR A 209 -0.60 -8.63 9.49
CA TYR A 209 -0.89 -10.05 9.67
C TYR A 209 -2.03 -10.28 10.66
N ASP A 210 -2.07 -9.55 11.76
CA ASP A 210 -3.10 -9.69 12.78
C ASP A 210 -4.45 -9.10 12.33
N ARG A 211 -4.45 -8.04 11.51
CA ARG A 211 -5.67 -7.41 10.98
C ARG A 211 -6.39 -8.23 9.92
N VAL A 212 -5.68 -8.97 9.08
CA VAL A 212 -6.28 -9.59 7.90
C VAL A 212 -6.30 -11.13 8.02
N PRO A 213 -7.47 -11.77 7.97
CA PRO A 213 -7.57 -13.23 7.97
C PRO A 213 -7.12 -13.83 6.63
N SER A 214 -6.83 -15.14 6.62
CA SER A 214 -6.74 -15.90 5.37
C SER A 214 -8.07 -15.81 4.60
N GLY A 215 -8.00 -15.75 3.29
CA GLY A 215 -9.15 -15.49 2.41
C GLY A 215 -9.37 -14.01 2.08
N SER A 216 -8.75 -13.07 2.80
CA SER A 216 -8.86 -11.63 2.52
C SER A 216 -8.52 -11.31 1.08
N PRO A 217 -9.34 -10.47 0.39
CA PRO A 217 -9.04 -10.02 -0.95
C PRO A 217 -7.82 -9.07 -0.95
N VAL A 218 -7.02 -9.18 -2.00
CA VAL A 218 -5.88 -8.30 -2.25
C VAL A 218 -6.00 -7.72 -3.65
N LEU A 219 -5.76 -6.43 -3.78
CA LEU A 219 -5.64 -5.75 -5.06
C LEU A 219 -4.26 -5.09 -5.15
N VAL A 220 -3.46 -5.50 -6.11
CA VAL A 220 -2.17 -4.86 -6.41
C VAL A 220 -2.33 -4.01 -7.67
N ARG A 221 -2.08 -2.71 -7.56
CA ARG A 221 -2.13 -1.73 -8.66
C ARG A 221 -0.72 -1.26 -9.00
N GLN A 222 -0.41 -1.23 -10.31
CA GLN A 222 0.87 -0.68 -10.80
C GLN A 222 0.77 0.80 -11.19
N GLY A 223 -0.43 1.32 -11.44
CA GLY A 223 -0.69 2.76 -11.54
C GLY A 223 -1.13 3.29 -10.18
N GLY A 224 -0.77 4.52 -9.84
CA GLY A 224 -1.21 5.17 -8.61
C GLY A 224 -2.74 5.13 -8.46
N LEU A 225 -3.21 5.26 -7.23
CA LEU A 225 -4.62 5.53 -6.98
C LEU A 225 -4.95 6.86 -7.68
N VAL A 226 -5.82 6.79 -8.68
CA VAL A 226 -6.32 8.01 -9.36
C VAL A 226 -7.21 8.71 -8.33
N ALA A 227 -6.75 9.89 -7.89
CA ALA A 227 -7.53 10.77 -7.03
C ALA A 227 -8.75 11.32 -7.79
#